data_e1615139d98805b95bbf9cd3c8638173
#
_entry.id   e1615139d98805b95bbf9cd3c8638173
#
_cell.length_a   1.000
_cell.length_b   1.000
_cell.length_c   1.000
_cell.angle_alpha   90.00
_cell.angle_beta   90.00
_cell.angle_gamma   90.00
#
_symmetry.space_group_name_H-M   'P 1'
#
loop_
_entity.id
_entity.type
_entity.pdbx_description
1 polymer ?
#
loop_
_entity_poly.entity_id
_entity_poly.type
_entity_poly.pdbx_seq_one_letter_code
_entity_poly.pdbx_strand_id
1 'polypeptide(L)'
;MKHLQEILETTHKLILAGIGNVLKHDDAVGVYMTDNVMPTSIIHPLTVELSIENYIGKINQLNPDTLILVDCVHFNRKPGYTNLIPIKQLIDHTTHTHNISLNKLNQFFRMPVYVLGIQPQDVSFGEGMTPAVKTCADHLLSLINTCSYARTIAGH
;
A
#
# COMPACT_ATOMS: atom_id res chain seq x y z
N MET A 1 13.92 -2.88 -2.65
CA MET A 1 13.06 -2.00 -1.81
C MET A 1 13.70 -1.62 -0.48
N LYS A 2 14.88 -1.02 -0.60
CA LYS A 2 15.66 -0.59 0.58
C LYS A 2 14.88 0.38 1.48
N HIS A 3 14.22 1.37 0.88
CA HIS A 3 13.48 2.38 1.63
C HIS A 3 12.28 1.76 2.38
N LEU A 4 11.55 0.84 1.75
CA LEU A 4 10.48 0.11 2.44
C LEU A 4 11.03 -0.67 3.63
N GLN A 5 12.14 -1.37 3.44
CA GLN A 5 12.77 -2.12 4.52
C GLN A 5 13.18 -1.22 5.68
N GLU A 6 13.77 -0.06 5.39
CA GLU A 6 14.13 0.93 6.42
C GLU A 6 12.92 1.38 7.25
N ILE A 7 11.78 1.64 6.60
CA ILE A 7 10.55 2.00 7.29
C ILE A 7 10.06 0.84 8.16
N LEU A 8 10.06 -0.38 7.62
CA LEU A 8 9.62 -1.58 8.36
C LEU A 8 10.51 -1.86 9.58
N GLU A 9 11.78 -1.49 9.52
CA GLU A 9 12.73 -1.68 10.61
C GLU A 9 12.62 -0.61 11.71
N THR A 10 12.10 0.55 11.40
CA THR A 10 12.12 1.71 12.30
C THR A 10 10.74 2.12 12.84
N THR A 11 9.67 1.83 12.13
CA THR A 11 8.31 2.22 12.57
C THR A 11 7.86 1.42 13.79
N HIS A 12 7.08 2.03 14.65
CA HIS A 12 6.50 1.35 15.82
C HIS A 12 5.04 0.95 15.60
N LYS A 13 4.33 1.71 14.80
CA LYS A 13 2.94 1.41 14.43
C LYS A 13 2.70 1.85 13.00
N LEU A 14 2.56 0.88 12.12
CA LEU A 14 2.34 1.10 10.69
C LEU A 14 0.93 0.66 10.32
N ILE A 15 0.18 1.54 9.66
CA ILE A 15 -1.02 1.13 8.93
C ILE A 15 -0.63 0.92 7.47
N LEU A 16 -0.95 -0.26 6.96
CA LEU A 16 -0.84 -0.61 5.55
C LEU A 16 -2.25 -0.63 4.97
N ALA A 17 -2.58 0.35 4.15
CA ALA A 17 -3.93 0.53 3.61
C ALA A 17 -3.98 0.13 2.14
N GLY A 18 -4.78 -0.86 1.80
CA GLY A 18 -4.93 -1.39 0.44
C GLY A 18 -6.03 -0.68 -0.33
N ILE A 19 -5.66 -0.05 -1.43
CA ILE A 19 -6.56 0.68 -2.33
C ILE A 19 -6.67 -0.08 -3.64
N GLY A 20 -7.84 -0.07 -4.25
CA GLY A 20 -8.06 -0.61 -5.58
C GLY A 20 -9.40 -1.29 -5.76
N ASN A 21 -9.71 -1.57 -7.02
CA ASN A 21 -10.93 -2.26 -7.40
C ASN A 21 -10.62 -3.73 -7.72
N VAL A 22 -11.12 -4.64 -6.90
CA VAL A 22 -10.89 -6.09 -7.06
C VAL A 22 -11.52 -6.67 -8.34
N LEU A 23 -12.40 -5.93 -8.99
CA LEU A 23 -13.02 -6.33 -10.27
C LEU A 23 -12.24 -5.88 -11.50
N LYS A 24 -11.05 -5.32 -11.33
CA LYS A 24 -10.21 -4.76 -12.40
C LYS A 24 -8.80 -5.34 -12.40
N HIS A 25 -8.68 -6.66 -12.54
CA HIS A 25 -7.40 -7.38 -12.64
C HIS A 25 -6.31 -6.84 -11.68
N ASP A 26 -5.24 -6.23 -12.19
CA ASP A 26 -4.10 -5.79 -11.36
C ASP A 26 -4.44 -4.67 -10.38
N ASP A 27 -5.54 -3.96 -10.59
CA ASP A 27 -6.01 -2.95 -9.65
C ASP A 27 -6.41 -3.54 -8.29
N ALA A 28 -6.54 -4.86 -8.21
CA ALA A 28 -6.79 -5.58 -6.97
C ALA A 28 -5.54 -5.73 -6.08
N VAL A 29 -4.35 -5.35 -6.54
CA VAL A 29 -3.09 -5.68 -5.84
C VAL A 29 -3.02 -5.11 -4.44
N GLY A 30 -3.49 -3.88 -4.22
CA GLY A 30 -3.48 -3.27 -2.89
C GLY A 30 -4.34 -4.04 -1.90
N VAL A 31 -5.55 -4.41 -2.31
CA VAL A 31 -6.48 -5.20 -1.50
C VAL A 31 -5.93 -6.61 -1.26
N TYR A 32 -5.38 -7.23 -2.31
CA TYR A 32 -4.73 -8.54 -2.18
C TYR A 32 -3.63 -8.51 -1.11
N MET A 33 -2.80 -7.49 -1.10
CA MET A 33 -1.72 -7.37 -0.13
C MET A 33 -2.25 -7.21 1.29
N THR A 34 -3.20 -6.31 1.52
CA THR A 34 -3.74 -6.10 2.87
C THR A 34 -4.56 -7.28 3.39
N ASP A 35 -5.17 -8.05 2.50
CA ASP A 35 -5.87 -9.28 2.88
C ASP A 35 -4.90 -10.41 3.27
N ASN A 36 -3.64 -10.36 2.83
CA ASN A 36 -2.66 -11.42 3.02
C ASN A 36 -1.47 -11.05 3.89
N VAL A 37 -1.31 -9.79 4.27
CA VAL A 37 -0.27 -9.42 5.23
C VAL A 37 -0.67 -9.89 6.63
N MET A 38 0.30 -10.41 7.39
CA MET A 38 0.04 -10.88 8.75
C MET A 38 -0.02 -9.70 9.71
N PRO A 39 -1.14 -9.48 10.41
CA PRO A 39 -1.22 -8.47 11.45
C PRO A 39 -0.23 -8.79 12.59
N THR A 40 0.44 -7.76 13.09
CA THR A 40 1.33 -7.85 14.24
C THR A 40 1.09 -6.65 15.16
N SER A 41 1.84 -6.55 16.25
CA SER A 41 1.80 -5.35 17.09
C SER A 41 2.32 -4.11 16.35
N ILE A 42 3.08 -4.30 15.26
CA ILE A 42 3.68 -3.21 14.48
C ILE A 42 2.84 -2.90 13.25
N ILE A 43 2.39 -3.92 12.51
CA ILE A 43 1.70 -3.76 11.22
C ILE A 43 0.20 -4.03 11.38
N HIS A 44 -0.59 -3.03 10.99
CA HIS A 44 -2.04 -3.05 11.03
C HIS A 44 -2.57 -2.92 9.59
N PRO A 45 -2.96 -4.02 8.94
CA PRO A 45 -3.54 -3.95 7.60
C PRO A 45 -4.96 -3.37 7.65
N LEU A 46 -5.29 -2.59 6.64
CA LEU A 46 -6.60 -1.99 6.46
C LEU A 46 -6.99 -2.07 4.99
N THR A 47 -8.00 -2.85 4.66
CA THR A 47 -8.51 -2.93 3.30
C THR A 47 -9.53 -1.81 3.10
N VAL A 48 -9.19 -0.87 2.21
CA VAL A 48 -9.97 0.36 1.98
C VAL A 48 -10.81 0.26 0.71
N GLU A 49 -10.28 -0.40 -0.31
CA GLU A 49 -10.84 -0.42 -1.67
C GLU A 49 -10.76 0.96 -2.33
N LEU A 50 -11.87 1.64 -2.59
CA LEU A 50 -11.88 2.83 -3.46
C LEU A 50 -12.00 4.16 -2.73
N SER A 51 -12.33 4.17 -1.45
CA SER A 51 -12.73 5.41 -0.76
C SER A 51 -11.84 5.71 0.44
N ILE A 52 -10.54 5.94 0.19
CA ILE A 52 -9.58 6.25 1.26
C ILE A 52 -10.01 7.48 2.08
N GLU A 53 -10.67 8.46 1.47
CA GLU A 53 -11.17 9.64 2.16
C GLU A 53 -12.13 9.32 3.30
N ASN A 54 -12.85 8.20 3.21
CA ASN A 54 -13.77 7.77 4.27
C ASN A 54 -13.04 7.17 5.48
N TYR A 55 -11.73 6.92 5.36
CA TYR A 55 -10.92 6.29 6.40
C TYR A 55 -9.98 7.27 7.10
N ILE A 56 -9.93 8.53 6.66
CA ILE A 56 -9.03 9.55 7.24
C ILE A 56 -9.24 9.67 8.75
N GLY A 57 -10.49 9.82 9.18
CA GLY A 57 -10.81 9.92 10.61
C GLY A 57 -10.38 8.71 11.41
N LYS A 58 -10.66 7.51 10.89
CA LYS A 58 -10.28 6.24 11.53
C LYS A 58 -8.77 6.11 11.64
N ILE A 59 -8.04 6.41 10.56
CA ILE A 59 -6.59 6.32 10.54
C ILE A 59 -5.97 7.29 11.53
N ASN A 60 -6.42 8.54 11.53
CA ASN A 60 -5.94 9.55 12.49
C ASN A 60 -6.23 9.12 13.94
N GLN A 61 -7.39 8.54 14.20
CA GLN A 61 -7.76 8.05 15.53
C GLN A 61 -6.85 6.91 15.99
N LEU A 62 -6.50 6.01 15.07
CA LEU A 62 -5.56 4.91 15.37
C LEU A 62 -4.14 5.41 15.63
N ASN A 63 -3.82 6.61 15.17
CA ASN A 63 -2.58 7.33 15.43
C ASN A 63 -1.32 6.50 15.12
N PRO A 64 -1.16 5.98 13.89
CA PRO A 64 0.09 5.32 13.52
C PRO A 64 1.22 6.33 13.38
N ASP A 65 2.46 5.88 13.50
CA ASP A 65 3.61 6.73 13.21
C ASP A 65 3.95 6.77 11.72
N THR A 66 3.40 5.84 10.93
CA THR A 66 3.55 5.81 9.47
C THR A 66 2.31 5.20 8.82
N LEU A 67 1.90 5.77 7.70
CA LEU A 67 0.84 5.23 6.84
C LEU A 67 1.44 4.90 5.49
N ILE A 68 1.24 3.67 5.01
CA ILE A 68 1.57 3.27 3.65
C ILE A 68 0.28 2.89 2.92
N LEU A 69 -0.01 3.60 1.84
CA LEU A 69 -1.08 3.26 0.90
C LEU A 69 -0.52 2.33 -0.16
N VAL A 70 -1.15 1.20 -0.39
CA VAL A 70 -0.76 0.25 -1.45
C VAL A 70 -1.73 0.38 -2.60
N ASP A 71 -1.23 0.68 -3.79
CA ASP A 71 -2.06 0.97 -4.95
C ASP A 71 -1.34 0.63 -6.26
N CYS A 72 -2.11 0.42 -7.32
CA CYS A 72 -1.58 0.42 -8.68
C CYS A 72 -1.18 1.82 -9.09
N VAL A 73 0.02 1.97 -9.62
CA VAL A 73 0.53 3.25 -10.12
C VAL A 73 1.19 3.05 -11.47
N HIS A 74 0.83 3.87 -12.45
CA HIS A 74 1.47 3.89 -13.76
C HIS A 74 2.79 4.66 -13.70
N PHE A 75 3.88 3.91 -13.61
CA PHE A 75 5.25 4.47 -13.62
C PHE A 75 5.87 4.52 -15.02
N ASN A 76 5.15 4.02 -16.02
CA ASN A 76 5.69 3.83 -17.35
C ASN A 76 6.89 2.87 -17.34
N ARG A 77 6.75 1.79 -16.60
CA ARG A 77 7.76 0.75 -16.39
C ARG A 77 7.17 -0.63 -16.69
N LYS A 78 8.00 -1.67 -16.56
CA LYS A 78 7.55 -3.06 -16.72
C LYS A 78 6.50 -3.41 -15.65
N PRO A 79 5.51 -4.25 -15.99
CA PRO A 79 4.58 -4.76 -15.00
C PRO A 79 5.30 -5.39 -13.80
N GLY A 80 4.83 -5.08 -12.60
CA GLY A 80 5.47 -5.51 -11.36
C GLY A 80 6.58 -4.59 -10.85
N TYR A 81 6.97 -3.55 -11.62
CA TYR A 81 7.86 -2.53 -11.09
C TYR A 81 7.20 -1.88 -9.86
N THR A 82 8.01 -1.67 -8.83
CA THR A 82 7.53 -1.16 -7.54
C THR A 82 8.38 0.01 -7.09
N ASN A 83 7.73 1.01 -6.54
CA ASN A 83 8.41 2.13 -5.90
C ASN A 83 7.61 2.60 -4.68
N LEU A 84 8.33 3.02 -3.66
CA LEU A 84 7.76 3.65 -2.46
C LEU A 84 8.02 5.13 -2.53
N ILE A 85 6.97 5.94 -2.62
CA ILE A 85 7.08 7.39 -2.79
C ILE A 85 6.32 8.11 -1.67
N PRO A 86 6.88 9.21 -1.11
CA PRO A 86 6.08 10.09 -0.27
C PRO A 86 4.84 10.58 -1.03
N ILE A 87 3.69 10.58 -0.39
CA ILE A 87 2.43 10.95 -1.07
C ILE A 87 2.50 12.34 -1.73
N LYS A 88 3.27 13.26 -1.15
CA LYS A 88 3.46 14.62 -1.71
C LYS A 88 4.12 14.61 -3.08
N GLN A 89 4.90 13.57 -3.40
CA GLN A 89 5.61 13.43 -4.67
C GLN A 89 4.81 12.63 -5.71
N LEU A 90 3.64 12.14 -5.34
CA LEU A 90 2.79 11.41 -6.27
C LEU A 90 2.14 12.38 -7.24
N ILE A 91 2.46 12.22 -8.53
CA ILE A 91 1.85 12.97 -9.63
C ILE A 91 0.83 12.02 -10.26
N ASP A 92 -0.44 12.29 -10.15
CA ASP A 92 -1.62 11.61 -10.71
C ASP A 92 -1.38 10.40 -11.64
N HIS A 93 -0.66 9.38 -11.13
CA HIS A 93 -0.35 8.15 -11.88
C HIS A 93 -1.11 6.92 -11.36
N THR A 94 -2.10 7.13 -10.49
CA THR A 94 -2.96 6.05 -10.00
C THR A 94 -3.90 5.56 -11.12
N THR A 95 -4.22 4.27 -11.08
CA THR A 95 -5.01 3.61 -12.15
C THR A 95 -6.49 3.91 -12.09
N HIS A 96 -6.96 4.54 -11.04
CA HIS A 96 -8.37 4.87 -10.85
C HIS A 96 -8.53 6.34 -10.49
N THR A 97 -9.72 6.87 -10.79
CA THR A 97 -10.05 8.25 -10.47
C THR A 97 -10.52 8.34 -9.03
N HIS A 98 -9.85 9.16 -8.24
CA HIS A 98 -10.30 9.54 -6.92
C HIS A 98 -11.10 10.83 -6.99
N ASN A 99 -12.09 11.00 -6.12
CA ASN A 99 -12.82 12.26 -5.99
C ASN A 99 -11.89 13.40 -5.60
N ILE A 100 -10.86 13.06 -4.80
CA ILE A 100 -9.80 13.97 -4.40
C ILE A 100 -8.48 13.30 -4.73
N SER A 101 -7.57 14.05 -5.35
CA SER A 101 -6.22 13.58 -5.66
C SER A 101 -5.50 13.11 -4.39
N LEU A 102 -4.82 11.96 -4.44
CA LEU A 102 -4.15 11.40 -3.25
C LEU A 102 -3.15 12.37 -2.63
N ASN A 103 -2.39 13.10 -3.45
CA ASN A 103 -1.43 14.04 -2.91
C ASN A 103 -2.06 15.21 -2.14
N LYS A 104 -3.32 15.56 -2.46
CA LYS A 104 -4.07 16.58 -1.71
C LYS A 104 -4.60 16.05 -0.40
N LEU A 105 -4.84 14.74 -0.28
CA LEU A 105 -5.30 14.12 0.96
C LEU A 105 -4.23 14.18 2.06
N ASN A 106 -2.97 14.35 1.69
CA ASN A 106 -1.88 14.39 2.65
C ASN A 106 -2.10 15.42 3.77
N GLN A 107 -2.73 16.55 3.47
CA GLN A 107 -2.99 17.59 4.46
C GLN A 107 -3.93 17.16 5.59
N PHE A 108 -4.74 16.11 5.36
CA PHE A 108 -5.71 15.62 6.34
C PHE A 108 -5.15 14.51 7.23
N PHE A 109 -4.02 13.92 6.87
CA PHE A 109 -3.37 12.89 7.68
C PHE A 109 -2.38 13.52 8.65
N ARG A 110 -2.32 12.98 9.87
CA ARG A 110 -1.48 13.50 10.97
C ARG A 110 -0.13 12.80 11.08
N MET A 111 0.22 11.95 10.12
CA MET A 111 1.46 11.19 10.11
C MET A 111 2.09 11.23 8.71
N PRO A 112 3.37 10.85 8.58
CA PRO A 112 3.97 10.65 7.27
C PRO A 112 3.20 9.60 6.46
N VAL A 113 2.95 9.91 5.18
CA VAL A 113 2.21 9.04 4.26
C VAL A 113 3.07 8.72 3.05
N TYR A 114 3.17 7.44 2.74
CA TYR A 114 3.85 6.94 1.55
C TYR A 114 2.86 6.16 0.68
N VAL A 115 3.15 6.11 -0.61
CA VAL A 115 2.44 5.24 -1.54
C VAL A 115 3.40 4.16 -2.02
N LEU A 116 3.06 2.91 -1.74
CA LEU A 116 3.71 1.74 -2.32
C LEU A 116 3.00 1.45 -3.63
N GLY A 117 3.56 1.96 -4.72
CA GLY A 117 2.99 1.84 -6.04
C GLY A 117 3.52 0.62 -6.77
N ILE A 118 2.64 -0.08 -7.47
CA ILE A 118 2.97 -1.26 -8.26
C ILE A 118 2.47 -1.05 -9.68
N GLN A 119 3.40 -1.14 -10.67
CA GLN A 119 3.07 -0.98 -12.07
C GLN A 119 2.18 -2.14 -12.55
N PRO A 120 0.95 -1.86 -13.04
CA PRO A 120 0.08 -2.91 -13.57
C PRO A 120 0.44 -3.28 -15.01
N GLN A 121 -0.07 -4.43 -15.43
CA GLN A 121 -0.12 -4.85 -16.82
C GLN A 121 -1.53 -4.67 -17.40
N ASP A 122 -2.56 -5.00 -16.63
CA ASP A 122 -3.96 -4.99 -17.07
C ASP A 122 -4.85 -4.51 -15.92
N VAL A 123 -5.62 -3.44 -16.16
CA VAL A 123 -6.59 -2.90 -15.21
C VAL A 123 -8.00 -2.85 -15.82
N SER A 124 -8.25 -3.62 -16.87
CA SER A 124 -9.58 -3.80 -17.42
C SER A 124 -10.45 -4.63 -16.47
N PHE A 125 -11.76 -4.64 -16.69
CA PHE A 125 -12.66 -5.46 -15.88
C PHE A 125 -12.35 -6.95 -16.02
N GLY A 126 -12.27 -7.63 -14.90
CA GLY A 126 -11.99 -9.05 -14.82
C GLY A 126 -11.35 -9.42 -13.48
N GLU A 127 -11.43 -10.68 -13.13
CA GLU A 127 -10.88 -11.20 -11.89
C GLU A 127 -9.47 -11.74 -12.08
N GLY A 128 -8.65 -11.58 -11.05
CA GLY A 128 -7.31 -12.12 -11.00
C GLY A 128 -6.24 -11.17 -11.52
N MET A 129 -5.12 -11.16 -10.82
CA MET A 129 -3.96 -10.37 -11.21
C MET A 129 -3.14 -11.09 -12.27
N THR A 130 -2.46 -10.30 -13.12
CA THR A 130 -1.48 -10.85 -14.06
C THR A 130 -0.30 -11.45 -13.30
N PRO A 131 0.41 -12.45 -13.90
CA PRO A 131 1.49 -13.14 -13.18
C PRO A 131 2.60 -12.23 -12.67
N ALA A 132 3.01 -11.23 -13.45
CA ALA A 132 4.09 -10.30 -13.03
C ALA A 132 3.70 -9.51 -11.78
N VAL A 133 2.47 -9.02 -11.71
CA VAL A 133 1.97 -8.24 -10.57
C VAL A 133 1.77 -9.13 -9.36
N LYS A 134 1.21 -10.33 -9.54
CA LYS A 134 1.06 -11.29 -8.44
C LYS A 134 2.38 -11.70 -7.84
N THR A 135 3.38 -12.01 -8.68
CA THR A 135 4.72 -12.35 -8.22
C THR A 135 5.34 -11.20 -7.42
N CYS A 136 5.20 -9.98 -7.90
CA CYS A 136 5.66 -8.79 -7.19
C CYS A 136 4.98 -8.67 -5.81
N ALA A 137 3.66 -8.79 -5.78
CA ALA A 137 2.90 -8.69 -4.53
C ALA A 137 3.32 -9.76 -3.53
N ASP A 138 3.52 -11.00 -3.98
CA ASP A 138 3.94 -12.09 -3.10
C ASP A 138 5.36 -11.88 -2.54
N HIS A 139 6.28 -11.32 -3.33
CA HIS A 139 7.61 -10.93 -2.86
C HIS A 139 7.53 -9.83 -1.80
N LEU A 140 6.72 -8.81 -2.03
CA LEU A 140 6.52 -7.73 -1.07
C LEU A 140 5.88 -8.23 0.23
N LEU A 141 4.90 -9.11 0.13
CA LEU A 141 4.28 -9.75 1.30
C LEU A 141 5.30 -10.53 2.11
N SER A 142 6.15 -11.29 1.45
CA SER A 142 7.22 -12.03 2.12
C SER A 142 8.17 -11.11 2.87
N LEU A 143 8.58 -10.01 2.24
CA LEU A 143 9.45 -9.00 2.88
C LEU A 143 8.77 -8.38 4.10
N ILE A 144 7.54 -7.92 3.95
CA ILE A 144 6.79 -7.26 5.02
C ILE A 144 6.56 -8.21 6.19
N ASN A 145 6.08 -9.42 5.92
CA ASN A 145 5.79 -10.40 6.95
C ASN A 145 7.05 -10.86 7.69
N THR A 146 8.16 -11.06 6.96
CA THR A 146 9.43 -11.46 7.56
C THR A 146 9.99 -10.37 8.47
N CYS A 147 10.04 -9.13 8.01
CA CYS A 147 10.55 -8.01 8.81
C CYS A 147 9.69 -7.77 10.06
N SER A 148 8.39 -7.78 9.89
CA SER A 148 7.45 -7.55 11.01
C SER A 148 7.53 -8.67 12.04
N TYR A 149 7.55 -9.91 11.60
CA TYR A 149 7.65 -11.06 12.49
C TYR A 149 8.97 -11.06 13.27
N ALA A 150 10.08 -10.81 12.60
CA ALA A 150 11.41 -10.76 13.24
C ALA A 150 11.44 -9.71 14.36
N ARG A 151 10.85 -8.55 14.16
CA ARG A 151 10.77 -7.51 15.18
C ARG A 151 9.85 -7.89 16.33
N THR A 152 8.75 -8.57 16.05
CA THR A 152 7.80 -9.00 17.07
C THR A 152 8.46 -10.00 18.03
N ILE A 153 9.19 -10.98 17.50
CA ILE A 153 9.89 -11.95 18.37
C ILE A 153 11.10 -11.36 19.08
N ALA A 154 11.66 -10.23 18.58
CA ALA A 154 12.73 -9.51 19.25
C ALA A 154 12.22 -8.56 20.36
N GLY A 155 10.91 -8.51 20.61
CA GLY A 155 10.31 -7.72 21.68
C GLY A 155 10.09 -6.24 21.35
N HIS A 156 9.96 -5.93 20.08
CA HIS A 156 9.69 -4.55 19.61
C HIS A 156 8.22 -4.24 19.48
#